data_2d63b6530c6ffb0ea0dcbd99e919c9d6
#
_entry.id   2d63b6530c6ffb0ea0dcbd99e919c9d6
#
_cell.length_a   1.000
_cell.length_b   1.000
_cell.length_c   1.000
_cell.angle_alpha   90.00
_cell.angle_beta   90.00
_cell.angle_gamma   90.00
#
_symmetry.space_group_name_H-M   'P 1'
#
loop_
_entity.id
_entity.type
_entity.pdbx_description
1 polymer ?
#
loop_
_entity_poly.entity_id
_entity_poly.type
_entity_poly.pdbx_seq_one_letter_code
_entity_poly.pdbx_strand_id
1 'polypeptide(L)'
;MSESILVKSGGGADLDVVTAIAADIVAPKVSVDKDGEPIIGTIIDRGNWNSSDLVAGASVTIPSGKHGGSGKVTAKSLASQTACTATDGYVYSGKTYWKDGALRTGGMAVNSILSFSAAAYDGKRILLKWQNPYAATGKPFSGVMITYGTSGYPNAGGTLIYQGAGSNTTSGGWSQAIVTMPSYETTYYFSCRAYATCSAGTMYGGFYNANAKTYKELWLTYTSSGSYTIPTGYTKFDAFAVGGGGGTLHSGSNTVGQSCNGAAGGKTGTIRNVAVTSGNVINIVVGAGQVQAYRDNKGGTSSISLGGTTLLTAEGGGGQYTNDWYMAKGGSGGGGGASTSSY
;
A
#
# COMPACT_ATOMS: atom_id res chain seq x y z
N MET A 1 84.57 21.26 95.66
CA MET A 1 83.80 21.89 94.63
C MET A 1 82.34 21.33 94.76
N SER A 2 81.42 22.17 95.11
CA SER A 2 80.01 21.76 95.27
C SER A 2 79.27 21.97 93.94
N GLU A 3 78.90 20.91 93.34
CA GLU A 3 78.01 20.98 92.14
C GLU A 3 76.59 21.18 92.58
N SER A 4 75.97 22.31 92.17
CA SER A 4 74.60 22.63 92.41
C SER A 4 73.77 22.06 91.22
N ILE A 5 72.96 21.09 91.48
CA ILE A 5 71.95 20.69 90.48
C ILE A 5 70.81 21.70 90.58
N LEU A 6 70.60 22.50 89.58
CA LEU A 6 69.46 23.37 89.43
C LEU A 6 68.30 22.56 88.93
N VAL A 7 67.41 22.11 89.82
CA VAL A 7 66.14 21.51 89.40
C VAL A 7 65.20 22.66 89.03
N LYS A 8 64.96 22.91 87.83
CA LYS A 8 63.96 23.82 87.34
C LYS A 8 62.58 23.12 87.45
N SER A 9 61.86 23.36 88.54
CA SER A 9 60.49 23.01 88.63
C SER A 9 59.68 24.04 87.82
N GLY A 10 59.63 23.89 86.55
CA GLY A 10 58.68 24.61 85.71
C GLY A 10 57.57 23.67 85.37
N GLY A 11 56.35 24.07 85.60
CA GLY A 11 55.17 23.33 85.13
C GLY A 11 55.13 23.34 83.60
N GLY A 12 56.04 22.52 83.03
CA GLY A 12 55.95 22.22 81.56
C GLY A 12 54.84 21.28 81.35
N ALA A 13 54.18 21.39 80.25
CA ALA A 13 53.19 20.44 79.85
C ALA A 13 53.77 19.03 79.83
N ASP A 14 53.02 18.05 80.34
CA ASP A 14 53.43 16.66 80.24
C ASP A 14 53.42 16.24 78.76
N LEU A 15 54.63 16.06 78.19
CA LEU A 15 54.78 15.70 76.83
C LEU A 15 54.64 14.19 76.56
N ASP A 16 54.60 13.38 77.60
CA ASP A 16 54.51 11.93 77.50
C ASP A 16 53.10 11.54 76.93
N VAL A 17 52.14 12.45 76.96
CA VAL A 17 50.83 12.29 76.34
C VAL A 17 50.76 12.66 74.87
N VAL A 18 51.84 13.17 74.28
CA VAL A 18 51.88 13.59 72.87
C VAL A 18 52.14 12.35 72.03
N THR A 19 51.08 11.99 71.25
CA THR A 19 51.12 10.89 70.30
C THR A 19 51.19 11.33 68.84
N ALA A 20 51.12 12.65 68.61
CA ALA A 20 51.13 13.20 67.25
C ALA A 20 52.47 13.01 66.57
N ILE A 21 52.47 12.54 65.34
CA ILE A 21 53.58 12.46 64.44
C ILE A 21 53.47 13.44 63.28
N ALA A 22 54.46 13.64 62.46
CA ALA A 22 54.42 14.53 61.30
C ALA A 22 53.24 14.24 60.36
N ALA A 23 52.84 13.00 60.28
CA ALA A 23 51.66 12.56 59.44
C ALA A 23 50.30 12.93 60.04
N ASP A 24 50.23 13.43 61.26
CA ASP A 24 48.98 13.89 61.92
C ASP A 24 48.86 15.42 61.88
N ILE A 25 49.92 16.13 61.46
CA ILE A 25 49.99 17.59 61.48
C ILE A 25 49.89 18.15 60.06
N VAL A 26 49.12 19.19 59.89
CA VAL A 26 48.96 19.87 58.58
C VAL A 26 50.24 20.69 58.28
N ALA A 27 50.79 20.44 57.09
CA ALA A 27 51.95 21.23 56.60
C ALA A 27 51.54 22.69 56.33
N PRO A 28 52.36 23.69 56.54
CA PRO A 28 53.67 23.64 57.17
C PRO A 28 53.64 23.92 58.69
N LYS A 29 52.58 23.55 59.39
CA LYS A 29 52.50 23.78 60.86
C LYS A 29 53.52 22.94 61.60
N VAL A 30 54.04 23.49 62.69
CA VAL A 30 54.97 22.85 63.54
C VAL A 30 54.32 22.53 64.90
N SER A 31 54.58 21.36 65.42
CA SER A 31 54.22 20.94 66.77
C SER A 31 55.49 20.44 67.44
N VAL A 32 55.42 19.93 68.65
CA VAL A 32 56.53 19.25 69.36
C VAL A 32 56.12 17.78 69.56
N ASP A 33 57.13 16.91 69.53
CA ASP A 33 56.99 15.51 69.87
C ASP A 33 57.03 15.28 71.42
N LYS A 34 56.93 14.01 71.81
CA LYS A 34 57.05 13.62 73.21
C LYS A 34 58.40 13.97 73.88
N ASP A 35 59.46 14.17 73.07
CA ASP A 35 60.77 14.50 73.55
C ASP A 35 61.03 16.03 73.50
N GLY A 36 60.04 16.82 73.10
CA GLY A 36 60.04 18.28 72.98
C GLY A 36 60.71 18.81 71.74
N GLU A 37 61.00 17.92 70.74
CA GLU A 37 61.60 18.32 69.50
C GLU A 37 60.52 18.81 68.49
N PRO A 38 60.84 19.81 67.72
CA PRO A 38 59.90 20.33 66.74
C PRO A 38 59.70 19.36 65.59
N ILE A 39 58.40 18.99 65.33
CA ILE A 39 57.98 18.21 64.17
C ILE A 39 57.18 19.08 63.22
N ILE A 40 57.51 19.00 61.91
CA ILE A 40 56.85 19.72 60.84
C ILE A 40 55.79 18.79 60.27
N GLY A 41 54.54 19.26 60.17
CA GLY A 41 53.43 18.49 59.59
C GLY A 41 53.64 18.17 58.13
N THR A 42 53.14 16.99 57.73
CA THR A 42 53.23 16.51 56.34
C THR A 42 51.87 16.37 55.69
N ILE A 43 50.79 16.56 56.43
CA ILE A 43 49.41 16.50 55.81
C ILE A 43 49.24 17.71 54.88
N ILE A 44 48.95 17.45 53.64
CA ILE A 44 48.67 18.50 52.66
C ILE A 44 47.25 19.13 52.97
N ASP A 45 47.17 20.45 53.12
CA ASP A 45 45.90 21.14 53.21
C ASP A 45 45.35 21.28 51.82
N ARG A 46 44.25 20.59 51.56
CA ARG A 46 43.52 20.58 50.28
C ARG A 46 42.44 21.65 50.21
N GLY A 47 42.21 22.38 51.31
CA GLY A 47 41.12 23.34 51.36
C GLY A 47 39.76 22.74 51.03
N ASN A 48 38.96 23.46 50.29
CA ASN A 48 37.67 22.98 49.78
C ASN A 48 37.88 22.30 48.43
N TRP A 49 38.22 20.99 48.45
CA TRP A 49 38.38 20.19 47.24
C TRP A 49 37.01 19.92 46.60
N ASN A 50 36.89 20.17 45.27
CA ASN A 50 35.68 19.90 44.50
C ASN A 50 36.00 18.90 43.38
N SER A 51 35.12 17.93 43.15
CA SER A 51 35.20 17.09 41.96
C SER A 51 34.73 17.85 40.73
N SER A 52 35.20 17.45 39.56
CA SER A 52 34.49 17.73 38.31
C SER A 52 33.17 16.96 38.26
N ASP A 53 32.23 17.38 37.40
CA ASP A 53 30.92 16.73 37.20
C ASP A 53 31.05 15.25 36.85
N LEU A 54 30.57 14.37 37.71
CA LEU A 54 30.61 12.93 37.51
C LEU A 54 29.44 12.47 36.66
N VAL A 55 29.70 11.63 35.65
CA VAL A 55 28.67 10.91 34.93
C VAL A 55 28.19 9.69 35.73
N ALA A 56 27.05 9.15 35.44
CA ALA A 56 26.51 7.95 36.08
C ALA A 56 27.51 6.79 35.96
N GLY A 57 27.80 6.12 37.09
CA GLY A 57 28.76 5.01 37.16
C GLY A 57 30.22 5.42 37.26
N ALA A 58 30.55 6.71 37.15
CA ALA A 58 31.91 7.18 37.37
C ALA A 58 32.23 7.30 38.86
N SER A 59 33.52 7.13 39.20
CA SER A 59 34.07 7.36 40.55
C SER A 59 35.17 8.40 40.48
N VAL A 60 35.43 9.07 41.58
CA VAL A 60 36.56 9.96 41.77
C VAL A 60 37.25 9.62 43.05
N THR A 61 38.58 9.54 43.02
CA THR A 61 39.39 9.35 44.23
C THR A 61 39.53 10.69 44.93
N ILE A 62 39.08 10.77 46.19
CA ILE A 62 39.31 11.94 47.04
C ILE A 62 40.80 11.95 47.41
N PRO A 63 41.57 12.99 47.08
CA PRO A 63 42.99 13.04 47.41
C PRO A 63 43.18 13.01 48.92
N SER A 64 44.23 12.29 49.40
CA SER A 64 44.63 12.30 50.82
C SER A 64 45.03 13.72 51.27
N GLY A 65 44.68 14.08 52.49
CA GLY A 65 45.00 15.38 53.05
C GLY A 65 43.89 15.92 53.97
N LYS A 66 44.03 17.12 54.46
CA LYS A 66 43.08 17.85 55.25
C LYS A 66 42.11 18.53 54.25
N HIS A 67 40.82 18.35 54.40
CA HIS A 67 39.76 19.02 53.63
C HIS A 67 39.05 20.07 54.46
N GLY A 68 38.68 21.20 53.83
CA GLY A 68 38.08 22.37 54.49
C GLY A 68 36.62 22.18 54.92
N GLY A 69 36.00 21.04 54.61
CA GLY A 69 34.61 20.72 55.00
C GLY A 69 33.50 21.29 54.11
N SER A 70 33.84 22.22 53.19
CA SER A 70 32.89 22.79 52.21
C SER A 70 33.11 22.28 50.78
N GLY A 71 33.98 21.30 50.60
CA GLY A 71 34.19 20.63 49.31
C GLY A 71 32.96 19.87 48.86
N LYS A 72 32.76 19.77 47.54
CA LYS A 72 31.58 19.13 46.94
C LYS A 72 32.00 18.07 45.92
N VAL A 73 31.35 16.94 45.97
CA VAL A 73 31.32 15.97 44.88
C VAL A 73 30.02 16.21 44.09
N THR A 74 30.14 16.65 42.84
CA THR A 74 28.98 17.01 42.02
C THR A 74 28.79 15.96 40.93
N ALA A 75 27.61 15.41 40.84
CA ALA A 75 27.19 14.59 39.69
C ALA A 75 26.52 15.47 38.63
N LYS A 76 26.72 15.14 37.36
CA LYS A 76 25.96 15.74 36.26
C LYS A 76 24.47 15.49 36.43
N SER A 77 23.66 16.47 36.05
CA SER A 77 22.20 16.29 36.07
C SER A 77 21.78 15.16 35.09
N LEU A 78 20.72 14.45 35.41
CA LEU A 78 20.18 13.43 34.53
C LEU A 78 19.80 14.03 33.15
N ALA A 79 19.29 15.25 33.11
CA ALA A 79 18.99 15.97 31.89
C ALA A 79 20.23 16.11 30.97
N SER A 80 21.38 16.51 31.54
CA SER A 80 22.61 16.65 30.74
C SER A 80 23.21 15.32 30.27
N GLN A 81 22.88 14.21 30.94
CA GLN A 81 23.34 12.86 30.58
C GLN A 81 22.42 12.16 29.60
N THR A 82 21.18 12.62 29.44
CA THR A 82 20.15 12.04 28.59
C THR A 82 19.68 13.03 27.52
N ALA A 83 20.54 14.00 27.15
CA ALA A 83 20.26 14.90 26.05
C ALA A 83 19.94 14.13 24.77
N CYS A 84 18.78 14.38 24.17
CA CYS A 84 18.29 13.62 23.03
C CYS A 84 17.52 14.52 22.06
N THR A 85 17.80 14.39 20.76
CA THR A 85 17.10 15.13 19.69
C THR A 85 15.82 14.43 19.26
N ALA A 86 15.61 13.15 19.63
CA ALA A 86 14.39 12.42 19.30
C ALA A 86 13.17 13.09 19.94
N THR A 87 12.03 12.98 19.25
CA THR A 87 10.71 13.32 19.79
C THR A 87 9.86 12.05 19.86
N ASP A 88 8.74 12.09 20.56
CA ASP A 88 7.84 10.94 20.72
C ASP A 88 7.45 10.32 19.36
N GLY A 89 7.34 11.15 18.30
CA GLY A 89 7.03 10.71 16.95
C GLY A 89 8.12 9.90 16.24
N TYR A 90 9.34 9.88 16.74
CA TYR A 90 10.45 9.07 16.19
C TYR A 90 10.67 7.75 16.91
N VAL A 91 9.98 7.53 18.00
CA VAL A 91 10.07 6.32 18.82
C VAL A 91 8.78 5.52 18.72
N TYR A 92 8.86 4.22 18.51
CA TYR A 92 7.69 3.35 18.39
C TYR A 92 6.73 3.52 19.57
N SER A 93 5.45 3.54 19.28
CA SER A 93 4.38 3.58 20.30
C SER A 93 4.55 2.43 21.31
N GLY A 94 4.48 2.77 22.59
CA GLY A 94 4.65 1.83 23.69
C GLY A 94 6.11 1.51 24.06
N LYS A 95 7.10 2.03 23.33
CA LYS A 95 8.52 1.98 23.75
C LYS A 95 8.87 3.23 24.53
N THR A 96 9.71 3.06 25.57
CA THR A 96 10.16 4.19 26.39
C THR A 96 11.58 4.60 26.02
N TYR A 97 11.92 5.87 26.23
CA TYR A 97 13.24 6.44 26.06
C TYR A 97 13.46 7.61 27.02
N TRP A 98 14.73 7.88 27.35
CA TRP A 98 15.09 9.01 28.17
C TRP A 98 15.39 10.24 27.32
N LYS A 99 14.83 11.38 27.71
CA LYS A 99 15.09 12.67 27.08
C LYS A 99 15.11 13.76 28.14
N ASP A 100 16.22 14.51 28.19
CA ASP A 100 16.38 15.70 29.02
C ASP A 100 15.99 15.45 30.50
N GLY A 101 16.38 14.29 31.03
CA GLY A 101 16.12 13.90 32.40
C GLY A 101 14.74 13.25 32.66
N ALA A 102 13.91 13.12 31.65
CA ALA A 102 12.58 12.52 31.78
C ALA A 102 12.44 11.22 30.98
N LEU A 103 11.80 10.22 31.57
CA LEU A 103 11.35 9.01 30.86
C LEU A 103 10.12 9.36 30.03
N ARG A 104 10.19 9.12 28.72
CA ARG A 104 9.10 9.39 27.76
C ARG A 104 8.65 8.11 27.07
N THR A 105 7.45 8.15 26.52
CA THR A 105 6.89 7.04 25.72
C THR A 105 6.77 7.46 24.28
N GLY A 106 7.25 6.61 23.36
CA GLY A 106 7.13 6.83 21.94
C GLY A 106 5.68 6.87 21.45
N GLY A 107 5.41 7.66 20.43
CA GLY A 107 4.10 7.87 19.83
C GLY A 107 4.03 7.52 18.34
N MET A 108 5.13 6.96 17.76
CA MET A 108 5.14 6.57 16.35
C MET A 108 4.16 5.42 16.11
N ALA A 109 3.20 5.62 15.23
CA ALA A 109 2.20 4.63 14.84
C ALA A 109 1.73 4.89 13.41
N VAL A 110 1.23 3.87 12.72
CA VAL A 110 0.64 4.01 11.38
C VAL A 110 -0.82 4.45 11.52
N ASN A 111 -1.19 5.54 10.85
CA ASN A 111 -2.57 5.94 10.74
C ASN A 111 -3.33 4.95 9.86
N SER A 112 -4.60 4.70 10.19
CA SER A 112 -5.50 3.94 9.32
C SER A 112 -5.75 4.70 8.02
N ILE A 113 -6.05 3.97 6.93
CA ILE A 113 -6.58 4.57 5.71
C ILE A 113 -7.89 5.31 6.01
N LEU A 114 -8.29 6.24 5.15
CA LEU A 114 -9.49 7.05 5.36
C LEU A 114 -10.75 6.37 4.81
N SER A 115 -10.59 5.56 3.75
CA SER A 115 -11.69 4.86 3.10
C SER A 115 -11.18 3.63 2.35
N PHE A 116 -12.04 2.63 2.16
CA PHE A 116 -11.77 1.45 1.35
C PHE A 116 -13.03 0.97 0.64
N SER A 117 -12.91 0.61 -0.63
CA SER A 117 -14.00 0.02 -1.41
C SER A 117 -13.47 -1.06 -2.36
N ALA A 118 -14.32 -2.01 -2.68
CA ALA A 118 -14.10 -3.05 -3.67
C ALA A 118 -15.29 -3.08 -4.63
N ALA A 119 -15.03 -3.19 -5.93
CA ALA A 119 -16.07 -3.29 -6.96
C ALA A 119 -15.64 -4.28 -8.04
N ALA A 120 -16.59 -4.97 -8.65
CA ALA A 120 -16.31 -5.76 -9.84
C ALA A 120 -15.71 -4.85 -10.93
N TYR A 121 -14.63 -5.32 -11.55
CA TYR A 121 -14.01 -4.61 -12.67
C TYR A 121 -14.43 -5.27 -14.00
N ASP A 122 -14.03 -6.52 -14.19
CA ASP A 122 -14.53 -7.39 -15.26
C ASP A 122 -14.22 -8.85 -14.92
N GLY A 123 -15.07 -9.77 -15.35
CA GLY A 123 -14.86 -11.20 -15.16
C GLY A 123 -14.42 -11.56 -13.73
N LYS A 124 -13.20 -12.02 -13.57
CA LYS A 124 -12.58 -12.33 -12.27
C LYS A 124 -11.86 -11.14 -11.63
N ARG A 125 -11.78 -9.99 -12.30
CA ARG A 125 -11.03 -8.86 -11.78
C ARG A 125 -11.89 -7.97 -10.90
N ILE A 126 -11.29 -7.50 -9.80
CA ILE A 126 -11.90 -6.60 -8.85
C ILE A 126 -11.04 -5.34 -8.75
N LEU A 127 -11.67 -4.17 -8.81
CA LEU A 127 -11.07 -2.88 -8.53
C LEU A 127 -11.10 -2.64 -7.02
N LEU A 128 -9.94 -2.55 -6.40
CA LEU A 128 -9.75 -2.14 -5.02
C LEU A 128 -9.34 -0.68 -5.00
N LYS A 129 -10.04 0.14 -4.22
CA LYS A 129 -9.82 1.57 -4.14
C LYS A 129 -9.76 2.01 -2.68
N TRP A 130 -8.75 2.80 -2.31
CA TRP A 130 -8.59 3.28 -0.96
C TRP A 130 -8.14 4.73 -0.94
N GLN A 131 -8.39 5.40 0.18
CA GLN A 131 -7.90 6.73 0.42
C GLN A 131 -6.76 6.66 1.44
N ASN A 132 -5.59 7.17 1.08
CA ASN A 132 -4.40 7.16 1.91
C ASN A 132 -4.62 7.92 3.23
N PRO A 133 -3.93 7.54 4.32
CA PRO A 133 -3.98 8.32 5.54
C PRO A 133 -3.39 9.73 5.33
N TYR A 134 -3.80 10.67 6.18
CA TYR A 134 -3.15 11.98 6.22
C TYR A 134 -1.74 11.85 6.80
N ALA A 135 -0.79 12.51 6.15
CA ALA A 135 0.57 12.62 6.65
C ALA A 135 0.60 13.45 7.94
N ALA A 136 1.35 12.97 8.93
CA ALA A 136 1.61 13.70 10.17
C ALA A 136 2.96 13.24 10.74
N THR A 137 3.59 14.08 11.57
CA THR A 137 4.82 13.72 12.26
C THR A 137 4.60 12.47 13.11
N GLY A 138 5.48 11.50 13.00
CA GLY A 138 5.37 10.23 13.72
C GLY A 138 4.30 9.27 13.18
N LYS A 139 3.76 9.55 11.98
CA LYS A 139 2.75 8.72 11.31
C LYS A 139 3.24 8.26 9.93
N PRO A 140 4.23 7.36 9.88
CA PRO A 140 4.78 6.88 8.62
C PRO A 140 3.77 6.07 7.82
N PHE A 141 3.90 6.10 6.49
CA PHE A 141 3.08 5.35 5.55
C PHE A 141 3.95 4.84 4.39
N SER A 142 3.98 3.53 4.18
CA SER A 142 4.67 2.90 3.04
C SER A 142 3.69 2.37 1.99
N GLY A 143 2.44 2.14 2.37
CA GLY A 143 1.42 1.61 1.49
C GLY A 143 0.31 0.89 2.26
N VAL A 144 -0.44 0.08 1.52
CA VAL A 144 -1.51 -0.75 2.09
C VAL A 144 -1.21 -2.24 1.86
N MET A 145 -1.69 -3.04 2.80
CA MET A 145 -1.74 -4.49 2.71
C MET A 145 -3.21 -4.91 2.67
N ILE A 146 -3.58 -5.69 1.64
CA ILE A 146 -4.96 -6.15 1.44
C ILE A 146 -4.98 -7.67 1.42
N THR A 147 -5.78 -8.25 2.29
CA THR A 147 -6.04 -9.69 2.37
C THR A 147 -7.47 -9.99 1.95
N TYR A 148 -7.74 -11.21 1.50
CA TYR A 148 -9.09 -11.63 1.17
C TYR A 148 -9.46 -12.99 1.76
N GLY A 149 -10.77 -13.22 1.85
CA GLY A 149 -11.41 -14.48 2.19
C GLY A 149 -12.75 -14.65 1.44
N THR A 150 -13.35 -15.84 1.54
CA THR A 150 -14.64 -16.15 0.88
C THR A 150 -15.79 -16.33 1.86
N SER A 151 -15.53 -16.48 3.15
CA SER A 151 -16.55 -16.71 4.19
C SER A 151 -16.75 -15.52 5.14
N GLY A 152 -15.98 -14.43 4.96
CA GLY A 152 -16.05 -13.22 5.79
C GLY A 152 -14.78 -12.39 5.70
N TYR A 153 -14.74 -11.29 6.42
CA TYR A 153 -13.59 -10.38 6.44
C TYR A 153 -12.42 -11.01 7.21
N PRO A 154 -11.29 -11.29 6.52
CA PRO A 154 -10.24 -12.11 7.10
C PRO A 154 -9.31 -11.36 8.05
N ASN A 155 -9.33 -10.02 8.05
CA ASN A 155 -8.35 -9.20 8.74
C ASN A 155 -6.91 -9.66 8.42
N ALA A 156 -6.09 -9.94 9.44
CA ALA A 156 -4.70 -10.36 9.24
C ALA A 156 -4.54 -11.82 8.78
N GLY A 157 -5.58 -12.66 8.95
CA GLY A 157 -5.53 -14.10 8.69
C GLY A 157 -5.88 -14.53 7.26
N GLY A 158 -6.21 -13.59 6.37
CA GLY A 158 -6.60 -13.89 4.99
C GLY A 158 -5.43 -14.11 4.04
N THR A 159 -5.76 -14.54 2.82
CA THR A 159 -4.78 -14.62 1.73
C THR A 159 -4.38 -13.23 1.27
N LEU A 160 -3.08 -12.95 1.22
CA LEU A 160 -2.55 -11.69 0.71
C LEU A 160 -2.83 -11.59 -0.79
N ILE A 161 -3.47 -10.50 -1.23
CA ILE A 161 -3.76 -10.22 -2.63
C ILE A 161 -3.05 -8.98 -3.15
N TYR A 162 -2.76 -8.04 -2.28
CA TYR A 162 -2.06 -6.82 -2.64
C TYR A 162 -1.22 -6.28 -1.48
N GLN A 163 0.00 -5.84 -1.79
CA GLN A 163 0.83 -5.07 -0.87
C GLN A 163 1.62 -4.03 -1.67
N GLY A 164 1.46 -2.76 -1.35
CA GLY A 164 2.16 -1.68 -2.04
C GLY A 164 1.53 -0.31 -1.82
N ALA A 165 2.16 0.69 -2.42
CA ALA A 165 1.75 2.09 -2.31
C ALA A 165 0.53 2.45 -3.20
N GLY A 166 0.22 1.61 -4.20
CA GLY A 166 -0.87 1.85 -5.14
C GLY A 166 -0.51 2.81 -6.27
N SER A 167 -1.51 3.37 -6.90
CA SER A 167 -1.37 4.29 -8.04
C SER A 167 -1.04 5.73 -7.62
N ASN A 168 -1.17 6.07 -6.33
CA ASN A 168 -0.95 7.41 -5.78
C ASN A 168 -0.44 7.30 -4.34
N THR A 169 0.62 8.03 -4.01
CA THR A 169 1.22 8.07 -2.66
C THR A 169 0.91 9.36 -1.89
N THR A 170 0.13 10.28 -2.48
CA THR A 170 -0.20 11.57 -1.86
C THR A 170 -1.00 11.37 -0.57
N SER A 171 -0.68 12.18 0.44
CA SER A 171 -1.40 12.26 1.70
C SER A 171 -2.88 12.56 1.48
N GLY A 172 -3.78 11.76 2.03
CA GLY A 172 -5.23 11.87 1.83
C GLY A 172 -5.70 11.59 0.40
N GLY A 173 -4.79 11.26 -0.53
CA GLY A 173 -5.10 11.00 -1.93
C GLY A 173 -5.74 9.62 -2.14
N TRP A 174 -6.51 9.51 -3.23
CA TRP A 174 -7.08 8.23 -3.66
C TRP A 174 -6.05 7.40 -4.43
N SER A 175 -6.00 6.12 -4.11
CA SER A 175 -5.17 5.12 -4.75
C SER A 175 -6.01 3.90 -5.11
N GLN A 176 -5.52 3.08 -6.04
CA GLN A 176 -6.24 1.90 -6.50
C GLN A 176 -5.32 0.81 -7.01
N ALA A 177 -5.85 -0.42 -7.04
CA ALA A 177 -5.24 -1.56 -7.68
C ALA A 177 -6.34 -2.46 -8.28
N ILE A 178 -6.03 -3.14 -9.39
CA ILE A 178 -6.89 -4.16 -9.97
C ILE A 178 -6.27 -5.52 -9.66
N VAL A 179 -7.05 -6.40 -9.06
CA VAL A 179 -6.62 -7.75 -8.67
C VAL A 179 -7.44 -8.80 -9.37
N THR A 180 -6.83 -9.95 -9.68
CA THR A 180 -7.50 -11.10 -10.30
C THR A 180 -7.80 -12.15 -9.24
N MET A 181 -9.07 -12.52 -9.12
CA MET A 181 -9.54 -13.50 -8.14
C MET A 181 -9.54 -14.93 -8.72
N PRO A 182 -9.47 -15.98 -7.88
CA PRO A 182 -9.43 -17.36 -8.34
C PRO A 182 -10.67 -17.82 -9.10
N SER A 183 -11.88 -17.44 -8.65
CA SER A 183 -13.13 -17.99 -9.13
C SER A 183 -14.09 -16.92 -9.66
N TYR A 184 -14.95 -17.28 -10.61
CA TYR A 184 -16.09 -16.51 -11.04
C TYR A 184 -17.26 -16.64 -10.04
N GLU A 185 -18.23 -15.75 -10.14
CA GLU A 185 -19.52 -15.77 -9.42
C GLU A 185 -19.36 -15.92 -7.89
N THR A 186 -18.21 -15.53 -7.38
CA THR A 186 -17.83 -15.68 -5.98
C THR A 186 -17.74 -14.31 -5.30
N THR A 187 -18.36 -14.18 -4.14
CA THR A 187 -18.18 -13.00 -3.28
C THR A 187 -16.88 -13.13 -2.50
N TYR A 188 -16.03 -12.12 -2.64
CA TYR A 188 -14.77 -11.99 -1.90
C TYR A 188 -14.88 -10.86 -0.90
N TYR A 189 -14.41 -11.11 0.31
CA TYR A 189 -14.37 -10.19 1.43
C TYR A 189 -12.92 -9.73 1.60
N PHE A 190 -12.68 -8.42 1.55
CA PHE A 190 -11.36 -7.82 1.61
C PHE A 190 -11.18 -7.06 2.91
N SER A 191 -10.00 -7.20 3.52
CA SER A 191 -9.56 -6.40 4.65
C SER A 191 -8.30 -5.65 4.25
N CYS A 192 -8.36 -4.32 4.27
CA CYS A 192 -7.29 -3.40 3.91
C CYS A 192 -6.79 -2.68 5.15
N ARG A 193 -5.47 -2.58 5.31
CA ARG A 193 -4.82 -1.76 6.34
C ARG A 193 -3.60 -1.05 5.78
N ALA A 194 -3.33 0.14 6.31
CA ALA A 194 -2.07 0.83 6.05
C ALA A 194 -0.91 0.11 6.74
N TYR A 195 0.28 0.18 6.17
CA TYR A 195 1.52 -0.27 6.79
C TYR A 195 2.65 0.72 6.57
N ALA A 196 3.65 0.65 7.46
CA ALA A 196 4.94 1.29 7.26
C ALA A 196 6.06 0.34 7.66
N THR A 197 7.10 0.26 6.82
CA THR A 197 8.31 -0.50 7.11
C THR A 197 9.34 0.44 7.73
N CYS A 198 9.82 0.09 8.90
CA CYS A 198 10.83 0.82 9.66
C CYS A 198 11.97 -0.13 10.02
N SER A 199 13.08 0.40 10.49
CA SER A 199 14.28 -0.39 10.86
C SER A 199 14.01 -1.50 11.89
N ALA A 200 13.02 -1.32 12.76
CA ALA A 200 12.63 -2.30 13.78
C ALA A 200 11.49 -3.24 13.35
N GLY A 201 11.06 -3.20 12.08
CA GLY A 201 10.01 -4.05 11.54
C GLY A 201 8.86 -3.29 10.89
N THR A 202 7.79 -3.99 10.58
CA THR A 202 6.60 -3.42 9.94
C THR A 202 5.53 -3.12 10.97
N MET A 203 5.03 -1.88 10.93
CA MET A 203 3.89 -1.43 11.72
C MET A 203 2.64 -1.38 10.86
N TYR A 204 1.47 -1.53 11.49
CA TYR A 204 0.18 -1.57 10.80
C TYR A 204 -0.83 -0.65 11.43
N GLY A 205 -1.69 -0.05 10.60
CA GLY A 205 -2.91 0.65 11.01
C GLY A 205 -4.10 -0.30 11.23
N GLY A 206 -5.26 0.29 11.52
CA GLY A 206 -6.52 -0.45 11.63
C GLY A 206 -7.04 -0.96 10.27
N PHE A 207 -7.93 -1.94 10.32
CA PHE A 207 -8.56 -2.52 9.14
C PHE A 207 -9.76 -1.73 8.67
N TYR A 208 -9.92 -1.67 7.34
CA TYR A 208 -11.13 -1.29 6.64
C TYR A 208 -11.57 -2.45 5.75
N ASN A 209 -12.86 -2.68 5.68
CA ASN A 209 -13.43 -3.85 5.06
C ASN A 209 -14.36 -3.47 3.91
N ALA A 210 -14.31 -4.25 2.83
CA ALA A 210 -15.20 -4.14 1.68
C ALA A 210 -15.38 -5.52 1.04
N ASN A 211 -16.45 -5.72 0.30
CA ASN A 211 -16.65 -6.95 -0.47
C ASN A 211 -17.05 -6.62 -1.91
N ALA A 212 -16.79 -7.57 -2.80
CA ALA A 212 -17.25 -7.52 -4.18
C ALA A 212 -17.41 -8.94 -4.71
N LYS A 213 -18.34 -9.09 -5.66
CA LYS A 213 -18.60 -10.34 -6.36
C LYS A 213 -17.92 -10.31 -7.74
N THR A 214 -17.28 -11.40 -8.13
CA THR A 214 -16.81 -11.65 -9.49
C THR A 214 -17.95 -12.14 -10.38
N TYR A 215 -17.84 -11.93 -11.68
CA TYR A 215 -18.86 -12.35 -12.64
C TYR A 215 -18.26 -13.25 -13.71
N LYS A 216 -19.05 -14.22 -14.19
CA LYS A 216 -18.63 -15.08 -15.30
C LYS A 216 -18.70 -14.26 -16.58
N GLU A 217 -17.77 -14.50 -17.51
CA GLU A 217 -17.88 -14.01 -18.88
C GLU A 217 -19.16 -14.56 -19.53
N LEU A 218 -19.98 -13.68 -20.10
CA LEU A 218 -21.25 -14.04 -20.72
C LEU A 218 -21.08 -14.09 -22.24
N TRP A 219 -21.44 -15.23 -22.82
CA TRP A 219 -21.55 -15.42 -24.26
C TRP A 219 -23.00 -15.57 -24.63
N LEU A 220 -23.51 -14.69 -25.49
CA LEU A 220 -24.90 -14.67 -25.96
C LEU A 220 -24.92 -14.78 -27.47
N THR A 221 -25.78 -15.66 -27.99
CA THR A 221 -25.99 -15.82 -29.41
C THR A 221 -27.44 -15.52 -29.72
N TYR A 222 -27.68 -14.64 -30.72
CA TYR A 222 -29.00 -14.25 -31.18
C TYR A 222 -29.21 -14.75 -32.61
N THR A 223 -30.23 -15.58 -32.81
CA THR A 223 -30.69 -16.07 -34.11
C THR A 223 -31.99 -15.36 -34.56
N SER A 224 -32.53 -14.53 -33.69
CA SER A 224 -33.67 -13.65 -33.95
C SER A 224 -33.48 -12.30 -33.28
N SER A 225 -34.12 -11.26 -33.77
CA SER A 225 -34.07 -9.93 -33.18
C SER A 225 -34.59 -9.92 -31.74
N GLY A 226 -33.96 -9.09 -30.89
CA GLY A 226 -34.28 -8.99 -29.48
C GLY A 226 -33.52 -7.88 -28.78
N SER A 227 -33.57 -7.90 -27.47
CA SER A 227 -32.78 -6.97 -26.63
C SER A 227 -32.17 -7.70 -25.48
N TYR A 228 -31.10 -7.10 -24.94
CA TYR A 228 -30.42 -7.60 -23.76
C TYR A 228 -30.11 -6.48 -22.79
N THR A 229 -30.53 -6.65 -21.54
CA THR A 229 -30.21 -5.71 -20.46
C THR A 229 -28.90 -6.12 -19.80
N ILE A 230 -27.95 -5.20 -19.76
CA ILE A 230 -26.64 -5.43 -19.13
C ILE A 230 -26.81 -5.62 -17.62
N PRO A 231 -26.43 -6.77 -17.06
CA PRO A 231 -26.50 -7.00 -15.63
C PRO A 231 -25.37 -6.28 -14.86
N THR A 232 -25.52 -6.24 -13.55
CA THR A 232 -24.47 -5.69 -12.66
C THR A 232 -23.18 -6.44 -12.82
N GLY A 233 -22.04 -5.71 -12.84
CA GLY A 233 -20.70 -6.27 -12.92
C GLY A 233 -20.10 -6.35 -14.32
N TYR A 234 -20.88 -6.00 -15.35
CA TYR A 234 -20.39 -5.90 -16.71
C TYR A 234 -20.22 -4.44 -17.10
N THR A 235 -19.02 -4.09 -17.59
CA THR A 235 -18.66 -2.70 -17.91
C THR A 235 -18.37 -2.49 -19.39
N LYS A 236 -18.29 -3.57 -20.17
CA LYS A 236 -18.02 -3.55 -21.60
C LYS A 236 -18.50 -4.84 -22.27
N PHE A 237 -18.70 -4.78 -23.58
CA PHE A 237 -18.96 -5.94 -24.41
C PHE A 237 -18.24 -5.87 -25.74
N ASP A 238 -18.02 -7.04 -26.33
CA ASP A 238 -17.60 -7.24 -27.71
C ASP A 238 -18.80 -7.82 -28.46
N ALA A 239 -18.89 -7.55 -29.74
CA ALA A 239 -19.92 -8.17 -30.56
C ALA A 239 -19.42 -8.46 -31.96
N PHE A 240 -20.00 -9.53 -32.54
CA PHE A 240 -19.84 -9.95 -33.91
C PHE A 240 -21.23 -10.12 -34.52
N ALA A 241 -21.44 -9.57 -35.70
CA ALA A 241 -22.72 -9.69 -36.43
C ALA A 241 -22.46 -10.18 -37.86
N VAL A 242 -23.44 -10.94 -38.35
CA VAL A 242 -23.49 -11.41 -39.75
C VAL A 242 -24.81 -10.99 -40.33
N GLY A 243 -24.81 -10.36 -41.48
CA GLY A 243 -26.03 -10.04 -42.25
C GLY A 243 -26.66 -11.29 -42.85
N GLY A 244 -27.92 -11.23 -43.12
CA GLY A 244 -28.62 -12.32 -43.80
C GLY A 244 -28.08 -12.59 -45.21
N GLY A 245 -27.99 -13.84 -45.61
CA GLY A 245 -27.63 -14.22 -46.98
C GLY A 245 -28.69 -13.76 -48.01
N GLY A 246 -28.23 -13.36 -49.19
CA GLY A 246 -29.14 -13.10 -50.31
C GLY A 246 -29.81 -14.37 -50.84
N GLY A 247 -30.89 -14.25 -51.52
CA GLY A 247 -31.61 -15.35 -52.18
C GLY A 247 -31.22 -15.56 -53.64
N THR A 248 -31.26 -16.81 -54.09
CA THR A 248 -31.07 -17.15 -55.50
C THR A 248 -32.39 -16.94 -56.28
N LEU A 249 -32.28 -16.68 -57.57
CA LEU A 249 -33.43 -16.63 -58.45
C LEU A 249 -33.88 -18.04 -58.81
N HIS A 250 -35.21 -18.31 -58.73
CA HIS A 250 -35.81 -19.43 -59.38
C HIS A 250 -36.68 -18.94 -60.52
N SER A 251 -36.32 -19.26 -61.72
CA SER A 251 -37.18 -19.08 -62.84
C SER A 251 -38.26 -20.19 -62.84
N GLY A 252 -39.51 -19.82 -62.57
CA GLY A 252 -40.65 -20.75 -62.62
C GLY A 252 -41.00 -21.23 -64.00
N SER A 253 -40.20 -20.95 -64.99
CA SER A 253 -40.40 -21.41 -66.37
C SER A 253 -39.34 -22.44 -66.71
N ASN A 254 -39.76 -23.62 -67.11
CA ASN A 254 -38.91 -24.73 -67.58
C ASN A 254 -38.20 -24.39 -68.91
N THR A 255 -37.83 -23.16 -69.15
CA THR A 255 -37.06 -22.76 -70.35
C THR A 255 -35.57 -23.10 -70.16
N VAL A 256 -35.18 -24.08 -70.95
CA VAL A 256 -33.74 -24.49 -71.07
C VAL A 256 -32.88 -23.27 -71.39
N GLY A 257 -31.85 -22.98 -70.62
CA GLY A 257 -30.85 -21.94 -70.94
C GLY A 257 -30.75 -20.76 -69.99
N GLN A 258 -31.45 -20.74 -68.86
CA GLN A 258 -31.26 -19.66 -67.89
C GLN A 258 -30.16 -20.05 -66.87
N SER A 259 -29.14 -19.20 -66.80
CA SER A 259 -28.07 -19.32 -65.78
C SER A 259 -28.55 -18.78 -64.46
N CYS A 260 -28.45 -19.60 -63.42
CA CYS A 260 -28.68 -19.14 -62.04
C CYS A 260 -27.33 -18.75 -61.43
N ASN A 261 -27.17 -17.48 -61.13
CA ASN A 261 -26.02 -17.04 -60.37
C ASN A 261 -26.26 -17.29 -58.86
N GLY A 262 -25.21 -17.65 -58.12
CA GLY A 262 -25.31 -17.81 -56.66
C GLY A 262 -25.57 -16.48 -55.96
N ALA A 263 -26.31 -16.51 -54.89
CA ALA A 263 -26.52 -15.35 -54.02
C ALA A 263 -25.29 -15.08 -53.16
N ALA A 264 -25.10 -13.82 -52.79
CA ALA A 264 -23.97 -13.45 -51.92
C ALA A 264 -24.27 -13.72 -50.44
N GLY A 265 -23.30 -14.12 -49.69
CA GLY A 265 -23.37 -14.16 -48.23
C GLY A 265 -23.50 -12.77 -47.62
N GLY A 266 -24.08 -12.67 -46.44
CA GLY A 266 -24.11 -11.42 -45.70
C GLY A 266 -22.71 -10.94 -45.31
N LYS A 267 -22.56 -9.63 -45.17
CA LYS A 267 -21.36 -9.04 -44.62
C LYS A 267 -21.22 -9.39 -43.13
N THR A 268 -20.01 -9.35 -42.61
CA THR A 268 -19.69 -9.47 -41.19
C THR A 268 -19.24 -8.14 -40.62
N GLY A 269 -19.46 -7.95 -39.34
CA GLY A 269 -18.94 -6.80 -38.60
C GLY A 269 -18.55 -7.21 -37.19
N THR A 270 -17.59 -6.48 -36.64
CA THR A 270 -17.09 -6.71 -35.28
C THR A 270 -16.88 -5.37 -34.58
N ILE A 271 -17.33 -5.28 -33.33
CA ILE A 271 -16.99 -4.19 -32.41
C ILE A 271 -16.38 -4.77 -31.16
N ARG A 272 -15.49 -4.01 -30.52
CA ARG A 272 -14.79 -4.45 -29.31
C ARG A 272 -14.73 -3.35 -28.27
N ASN A 273 -14.71 -3.75 -26.97
CA ASN A 273 -14.53 -2.87 -25.82
C ASN A 273 -15.57 -1.74 -25.73
N VAL A 274 -16.81 -1.98 -26.16
CA VAL A 274 -17.88 -1.00 -26.02
C VAL A 274 -18.22 -0.83 -24.55
N ALA A 275 -18.05 0.38 -24.03
CA ALA A 275 -18.35 0.69 -22.63
C ALA A 275 -19.86 0.63 -22.37
N VAL A 276 -20.25 0.00 -21.27
CA VAL A 276 -21.64 -0.11 -20.81
C VAL A 276 -21.72 0.02 -19.29
N THR A 277 -22.92 0.29 -18.81
CA THR A 277 -23.26 0.24 -17.38
C THR A 277 -24.42 -0.72 -17.14
N SER A 278 -24.54 -1.22 -15.92
CA SER A 278 -25.68 -2.02 -15.49
C SER A 278 -26.99 -1.30 -15.82
N GLY A 279 -27.96 -2.03 -16.37
CA GLY A 279 -29.25 -1.49 -16.81
C GLY A 279 -29.25 -0.94 -18.22
N ASN A 280 -28.12 -0.76 -18.91
CA ASN A 280 -28.12 -0.43 -20.33
C ASN A 280 -28.81 -1.53 -21.14
N VAL A 281 -29.60 -1.15 -22.11
CA VAL A 281 -30.31 -2.08 -23.03
C VAL A 281 -29.62 -2.05 -24.38
N ILE A 282 -29.09 -3.19 -24.80
CA ILE A 282 -28.59 -3.42 -26.15
C ILE A 282 -29.73 -3.95 -26.98
N ASN A 283 -30.05 -3.27 -28.10
CA ASN A 283 -31.00 -3.76 -29.07
C ASN A 283 -30.26 -4.47 -30.21
N ILE A 284 -30.74 -5.64 -30.57
CA ILE A 284 -30.14 -6.54 -31.54
C ILE A 284 -31.17 -6.78 -32.64
N VAL A 285 -30.80 -6.46 -33.87
CA VAL A 285 -31.54 -6.80 -35.08
C VAL A 285 -30.80 -7.91 -35.79
N VAL A 286 -31.47 -9.02 -36.04
CA VAL A 286 -30.93 -10.12 -36.83
C VAL A 286 -31.58 -10.08 -38.21
N GLY A 287 -30.76 -9.82 -39.22
CA GLY A 287 -31.20 -9.78 -40.61
C GLY A 287 -31.55 -11.17 -41.15
N ALA A 288 -32.76 -11.33 -41.62
CA ALA A 288 -33.19 -12.60 -42.19
C ALA A 288 -32.44 -12.91 -43.47
N GLY A 289 -32.08 -14.18 -43.66
CA GLY A 289 -31.66 -14.70 -44.95
C GLY A 289 -32.88 -14.74 -45.89
N GLN A 290 -32.66 -14.56 -47.19
CA GLN A 290 -33.71 -14.64 -48.17
C GLN A 290 -33.82 -16.07 -48.75
N VAL A 291 -35.04 -16.51 -48.88
CA VAL A 291 -35.36 -17.69 -49.66
C VAL A 291 -35.46 -17.32 -51.14
N GLN A 292 -35.52 -18.32 -51.98
CA GLN A 292 -35.72 -18.20 -53.42
C GLN A 292 -36.93 -17.33 -53.76
N ALA A 293 -36.78 -16.28 -54.61
CA ALA A 293 -37.88 -15.43 -55.09
C ALA A 293 -37.54 -14.79 -56.44
N TYR A 294 -38.53 -14.14 -57.09
CA TYR A 294 -38.42 -13.69 -58.44
C TYR A 294 -37.64 -12.39 -58.70
N ARG A 295 -37.33 -11.58 -57.68
CA ARG A 295 -36.55 -10.29 -57.82
C ARG A 295 -36.00 -9.82 -56.46
N ASP A 296 -34.89 -9.07 -56.49
CA ASP A 296 -34.30 -8.28 -55.39
C ASP A 296 -34.21 -8.94 -54.02
N ASN A 297 -33.72 -10.16 -54.00
CA ASN A 297 -33.61 -10.97 -52.78
C ASN A 297 -32.40 -10.62 -51.94
N LYS A 298 -32.27 -9.34 -51.59
CA LYS A 298 -31.22 -8.92 -50.66
C LYS A 298 -31.51 -9.45 -49.25
N GLY A 299 -30.54 -10.06 -48.63
CA GLY A 299 -30.64 -10.46 -47.23
C GLY A 299 -30.85 -9.25 -46.31
N GLY A 300 -31.44 -9.49 -45.17
CA GLY A 300 -31.68 -8.48 -44.15
C GLY A 300 -30.37 -8.00 -43.48
N THR A 301 -30.32 -6.77 -43.05
CA THR A 301 -29.20 -6.20 -42.31
C THR A 301 -29.30 -6.57 -40.84
N SER A 302 -28.20 -7.08 -40.25
CA SER A 302 -28.07 -7.24 -38.82
C SER A 302 -27.44 -5.99 -38.21
N SER A 303 -27.91 -5.58 -37.04
CA SER A 303 -27.33 -4.42 -36.33
C SER A 303 -27.43 -4.55 -34.83
N ILE A 304 -26.54 -3.82 -34.16
CA ILE A 304 -26.49 -3.71 -32.71
C ILE A 304 -26.50 -2.22 -32.36
N SER A 305 -27.41 -1.84 -31.45
CA SER A 305 -27.49 -0.45 -30.97
C SER A 305 -27.59 -0.38 -29.45
N LEU A 306 -27.14 0.75 -28.91
CA LEU A 306 -27.18 1.08 -27.49
C LEU A 306 -27.66 2.51 -27.32
N GLY A 307 -28.70 2.71 -26.49
CA GLY A 307 -29.27 4.04 -26.24
C GLY A 307 -29.76 4.76 -27.50
N GLY A 308 -30.26 4.01 -28.51
CA GLY A 308 -30.69 4.55 -29.80
C GLY A 308 -29.57 4.78 -30.82
N THR A 309 -28.31 4.65 -30.44
CA THR A 309 -27.16 4.78 -31.35
C THR A 309 -26.76 3.42 -31.92
N THR A 310 -26.73 3.29 -33.26
CA THR A 310 -26.21 2.08 -33.92
C THR A 310 -24.71 2.01 -33.81
N LEU A 311 -24.20 0.92 -33.20
CA LEU A 311 -22.80 0.68 -32.96
C LEU A 311 -22.15 -0.24 -34.00
N LEU A 312 -22.96 -1.16 -34.55
CA LEU A 312 -22.51 -2.16 -35.51
C LEU A 312 -23.61 -2.41 -36.53
N THR A 313 -23.22 -2.48 -37.80
CA THR A 313 -24.10 -2.87 -38.91
C THR A 313 -23.39 -3.92 -39.77
N ALA A 314 -24.07 -5.01 -40.04
CA ALA A 314 -23.65 -6.04 -41.00
C ALA A 314 -24.73 -6.17 -42.06
N GLU A 315 -24.46 -5.65 -43.27
CA GLU A 315 -25.41 -5.64 -44.35
C GLU A 315 -25.69 -7.05 -44.88
N GLY A 316 -26.91 -7.27 -45.33
CA GLY A 316 -27.29 -8.50 -46.00
C GLY A 316 -26.60 -8.67 -47.35
N GLY A 317 -26.44 -9.91 -47.75
CA GLY A 317 -25.93 -10.28 -49.06
C GLY A 317 -26.86 -9.87 -50.19
N GLY A 318 -26.30 -9.43 -51.31
CA GLY A 318 -27.07 -9.12 -52.52
C GLY A 318 -27.76 -10.34 -53.10
N GLY A 319 -28.98 -10.15 -53.55
CA GLY A 319 -29.71 -11.13 -54.36
C GLY A 319 -29.40 -10.96 -55.85
N GLN A 320 -29.89 -11.87 -56.64
CA GLN A 320 -29.71 -11.82 -58.11
C GLN A 320 -30.73 -10.89 -58.76
N TYR A 321 -30.27 -10.07 -59.73
CA TYR A 321 -31.11 -9.25 -60.63
C TYR A 321 -31.38 -9.98 -61.96
N THR A 322 -32.59 -9.82 -62.49
CA THR A 322 -33.07 -10.58 -63.65
C THR A 322 -32.53 -10.11 -64.98
N ASN A 323 -31.91 -8.92 -65.12
CA ASN A 323 -31.54 -8.36 -66.42
C ASN A 323 -30.10 -7.83 -66.56
N ASP A 324 -29.28 -7.95 -65.55
CA ASP A 324 -27.92 -7.47 -65.65
C ASP A 324 -26.92 -8.54 -65.19
N TRP A 325 -25.87 -8.68 -65.99
CA TRP A 325 -24.71 -9.53 -65.76
C TRP A 325 -23.89 -9.13 -64.50
N TYR A 326 -24.53 -8.43 -63.54
CA TYR A 326 -23.83 -7.93 -62.37
C TYR A 326 -23.82 -8.97 -61.23
N MET A 327 -22.63 -9.24 -60.73
CA MET A 327 -22.41 -10.14 -59.59
C MET A 327 -23.15 -9.60 -58.34
N ALA A 328 -23.74 -10.50 -57.57
CA ALA A 328 -24.29 -10.18 -56.26
C ALA A 328 -23.23 -9.56 -55.36
N LYS A 329 -23.49 -8.37 -54.78
CA LYS A 329 -22.60 -7.70 -53.80
C LYS A 329 -22.85 -8.19 -52.40
N GLY A 330 -21.86 -8.72 -51.77
CA GLY A 330 -21.95 -9.21 -50.39
C GLY A 330 -20.58 -9.40 -49.75
N GLY A 331 -20.58 -9.95 -48.54
CA GLY A 331 -19.38 -10.20 -47.75
C GLY A 331 -18.50 -11.35 -48.27
N SER A 332 -19.09 -12.31 -48.93
CA SER A 332 -18.39 -13.35 -49.71
C SER A 332 -18.97 -13.39 -51.11
N GLY A 333 -18.09 -13.52 -52.11
CA GLY A 333 -18.55 -13.58 -53.50
C GLY A 333 -19.54 -14.73 -53.75
N GLY A 334 -20.58 -14.46 -54.56
CA GLY A 334 -21.48 -15.51 -55.01
C GLY A 334 -20.74 -16.55 -55.86
N GLY A 335 -21.11 -17.82 -55.73
CA GLY A 335 -20.61 -18.88 -56.58
C GLY A 335 -21.01 -18.59 -58.06
N GLY A 336 -20.10 -18.83 -59.00
CA GLY A 336 -20.38 -18.71 -60.42
C GLY A 336 -21.48 -19.68 -60.86
N GLY A 337 -22.48 -19.21 -61.62
CA GLY A 337 -23.48 -20.07 -62.19
C GLY A 337 -22.92 -20.91 -63.34
N ALA A 338 -23.39 -22.16 -63.41
CA ALA A 338 -23.14 -22.99 -64.59
C ALA A 338 -24.13 -22.58 -65.69
N SER A 339 -23.62 -22.21 -66.85
CA SER A 339 -24.41 -22.08 -68.08
C SER A 339 -24.44 -23.43 -68.74
N THR A 340 -25.62 -24.02 -68.83
CA THR A 340 -25.82 -25.17 -69.74
C THR A 340 -26.35 -24.61 -71.05
N SER A 341 -25.42 -24.34 -72.00
CA SER A 341 -25.76 -24.20 -73.39
C SER A 341 -25.93 -25.59 -73.97
N SER A 342 -27.17 -25.93 -74.22
CA SER A 342 -27.48 -27.06 -75.12
C SER A 342 -27.44 -26.54 -76.55
N TYR A 343 -26.53 -27.15 -77.34
CA TYR A 343 -26.59 -27.01 -78.78
C TYR A 343 -27.67 -27.90 -79.29
#